data_366fdf68be4ee9e51ed91f440b69017d
#
_entry.id   366fdf68be4ee9e51ed91f440b69017d
#
_cell.length_a   1.000
_cell.length_b   1.000
_cell.length_c   1.000
_cell.angle_alpha   90.00
_cell.angle_beta   90.00
_cell.angle_gamma   90.00
#
_symmetry.space_group_name_H-M   'P 1'
#
loop_
_entity.id
_entity.type
_entity.pdbx_description
1 polymer ?
#
loop_
_entity_poly.entity_id
_entity_poly.type
_entity_poly.pdbx_seq_one_letter_code
_entity_poly.pdbx_strand_id
1 'polypeptide(L)'
;MKNQLNLNIQGLKGIAAIVVFLSHALNMYKISWVQNFLDTPMHLFFDGQCSVIIFLTISGFFYYKAGMSKALDFHYMEGLKKKIIRIYPQYLICIIVGAVLCNILCFCSYSEDLFTSWSRTFWTQPISIIQLISQMPIFVGLNPDLIDPPVWYLLYEVRAFFIIPIVVIVVNKCTIGGVSC
;
A
#
# COMPACT_ATOMS: atom_id res chain seq x y z
N MET A 1 11.91 13.28 23.91
CA MET A 1 10.85 13.72 22.98
C MET A 1 10.97 13.08 21.57
N LYS A 2 12.11 13.10 20.89
CA LYS A 2 12.26 12.56 19.51
C LYS A 2 11.99 11.05 19.40
N ASN A 3 12.42 10.26 20.38
CA ASN A 3 12.17 8.81 20.41
C ASN A 3 10.69 8.48 20.68
N GLN A 4 10.05 9.24 21.57
CA GLN A 4 8.62 9.05 21.88
C GLN A 4 7.74 9.32 20.66
N LEU A 5 8.02 10.41 19.91
CA LEU A 5 7.29 10.73 18.68
C LEU A 5 7.44 9.61 17.64
N ASN A 6 8.64 9.05 17.49
CA ASN A 6 8.86 7.94 16.56
C ASN A 6 8.10 6.66 16.96
N LEU A 7 8.00 6.36 18.25
CA LEU A 7 7.25 5.22 18.75
C LEU A 7 5.74 5.40 18.52
N ASN A 8 5.20 6.59 18.77
CA ASN A 8 3.78 6.88 18.54
C ASN A 8 3.42 6.75 17.06
N ILE A 9 4.28 7.24 16.15
CA ILE A 9 4.05 7.10 14.71
C ILE A 9 4.14 5.63 14.26
N GLN A 10 5.06 4.85 14.82
CA GLN A 10 5.13 3.40 14.54
C GLN A 10 3.88 2.68 15.05
N GLY A 11 3.39 3.04 16.25
CA GLY A 11 2.13 2.53 16.78
C GLY A 11 0.94 2.84 15.88
N LEU A 12 0.84 4.08 15.39
CA LEU A 12 -0.22 4.48 14.45
C LEU A 12 -0.16 3.68 13.15
N LYS A 13 1.04 3.43 12.60
CA LYS A 13 1.20 2.55 11.42
C LYS A 13 0.77 1.12 11.72
N GLY A 14 1.08 0.59 12.92
CA GLY A 14 0.64 -0.74 13.32
C GLY A 14 -0.89 -0.85 13.38
N ILE A 15 -1.55 0.13 13.98
CA ILE A 15 -3.03 0.19 14.03
C ILE A 15 -3.60 0.28 12.60
N ALA A 16 -3.08 1.16 11.77
CA ALA A 16 -3.53 1.29 10.38
C ALA A 16 -3.37 -0.01 9.60
N ALA A 17 -2.29 -0.79 9.81
CA ALA A 17 -2.11 -2.09 9.18
C ALA A 17 -3.17 -3.10 9.61
N ILE A 18 -3.52 -3.13 10.91
CA ILE A 18 -4.59 -3.99 11.43
C ILE A 18 -5.93 -3.59 10.83
N VAL A 19 -6.22 -2.29 10.71
CA VAL A 19 -7.48 -1.80 10.09
C VAL A 19 -7.56 -2.21 8.61
N VAL A 20 -6.47 -2.09 7.84
CA VAL A 20 -6.44 -2.57 6.45
C VAL A 20 -6.74 -4.06 6.38
N PHE A 21 -6.10 -4.87 7.22
CA PHE A 21 -6.34 -6.32 7.27
C PHE A 21 -7.81 -6.64 7.60
N LEU A 22 -8.35 -6.00 8.64
CA LEU A 22 -9.75 -6.19 9.04
C LEU A 22 -10.73 -5.73 7.96
N SER A 23 -10.46 -4.61 7.30
CA SER A 23 -11.26 -4.12 6.17
C SER A 23 -11.37 -5.17 5.06
N HIS A 24 -10.24 -5.75 4.65
CA HIS A 24 -10.26 -6.81 3.62
C HIS A 24 -11.00 -8.05 4.12
N ALA A 25 -10.75 -8.50 5.35
CA ALA A 25 -11.39 -9.68 5.91
C ALA A 25 -12.92 -9.51 6.03
N LEU A 26 -13.39 -8.34 6.50
CA LEU A 26 -14.81 -8.04 6.64
C LEU A 26 -15.54 -7.88 5.29
N ASN A 27 -14.86 -7.31 4.31
CA ASN A 27 -15.44 -7.12 2.97
C ASN A 27 -15.37 -8.37 2.08
N MET A 28 -14.64 -9.42 2.48
CA MET A 28 -14.51 -10.63 1.68
C MET A 28 -15.75 -11.49 1.67
N TYR A 29 -16.44 -11.61 2.81
CA TYR A 29 -17.55 -12.54 3.00
C TYR A 29 -18.90 -11.82 3.09
N LYS A 30 -19.93 -12.41 2.46
CA LYS A 30 -21.31 -11.92 2.50
C LYS A 30 -22.02 -12.43 3.76
N ILE A 31 -21.61 -11.94 4.92
CA ILE A 31 -22.23 -12.28 6.22
C ILE A 31 -23.18 -11.13 6.60
N SER A 32 -24.47 -11.43 6.75
CA SER A 32 -25.51 -10.41 6.92
C SER A 32 -25.25 -9.42 8.05
N TRP A 33 -24.83 -9.90 9.23
CA TRP A 33 -24.55 -9.00 10.35
C TRP A 33 -23.31 -8.12 10.11
N VAL A 34 -22.31 -8.62 9.35
CA VAL A 34 -21.12 -7.85 8.97
C VAL A 34 -21.51 -6.76 7.99
N GLN A 35 -22.33 -7.07 7.00
CA GLN A 35 -22.78 -6.08 6.02
C GLN A 35 -23.61 -4.99 6.71
N ASN A 36 -24.57 -5.37 7.59
CA ASN A 36 -25.34 -4.41 8.37
C ASN A 36 -24.43 -3.52 9.25
N PHE A 37 -23.34 -4.06 9.81
CA PHE A 37 -22.37 -3.29 10.58
C PHE A 37 -21.60 -2.31 9.68
N LEU A 38 -21.16 -2.73 8.50
CA LEU A 38 -20.46 -1.90 7.53
C LEU A 38 -21.34 -0.78 6.95
N ASP A 39 -22.66 -0.94 6.94
CA ASP A 39 -23.63 0.09 6.53
C ASP A 39 -23.85 1.18 7.61
N THR A 40 -23.27 1.01 8.81
CA THR A 40 -23.30 2.03 9.86
C THR A 40 -22.10 2.98 9.78
N PRO A 41 -22.16 4.18 10.40
CA PRO A 41 -21.00 5.08 10.48
C PRO A 41 -19.75 4.45 11.14
N MET A 42 -19.92 3.33 11.85
CA MET A 42 -18.82 2.59 12.47
C MET A 42 -17.84 2.01 11.46
N HIS A 43 -18.23 1.83 10.19
CA HIS A 43 -17.31 1.37 9.14
C HIS A 43 -16.08 2.27 8.98
N LEU A 44 -16.17 3.57 9.31
CA LEU A 44 -15.03 4.50 9.25
C LEU A 44 -13.82 4.03 10.08
N PHE A 45 -14.05 3.31 11.18
CA PHE A 45 -12.99 2.76 12.01
C PHE A 45 -12.32 1.52 11.39
N PHE A 46 -12.96 0.94 10.37
CA PHE A 46 -12.51 -0.27 9.67
C PHE A 46 -12.29 0.01 8.18
N ASP A 47 -12.19 1.29 7.79
CA ASP A 47 -11.96 1.67 6.41
C ASP A 47 -10.48 1.54 6.06
N GLY A 48 -10.18 0.56 5.22
CA GLY A 48 -8.83 0.31 4.71
C GLY A 48 -8.28 1.47 3.88
N GLN A 49 -9.13 2.21 3.15
CA GLN A 49 -8.69 3.36 2.34
C GLN A 49 -8.22 4.52 3.21
N CYS A 50 -8.96 4.84 4.26
CA CYS A 50 -8.53 5.84 5.26
C CYS A 50 -7.17 5.46 5.88
N SER A 51 -6.98 4.18 6.19
CA SER A 51 -5.72 3.68 6.74
C SER A 51 -4.55 3.80 5.76
N VAL A 52 -4.78 3.56 4.47
CA VAL A 52 -3.78 3.77 3.41
C VAL A 52 -3.40 5.25 3.30
N ILE A 53 -4.36 6.17 3.39
CA ILE A 53 -4.09 7.61 3.40
C ILE A 53 -3.20 7.98 4.60
N ILE A 54 -3.44 7.41 5.77
CA ILE A 54 -2.57 7.59 6.95
C ILE A 54 -1.15 7.13 6.65
N PHE A 55 -0.96 5.95 6.04
CA PHE A 55 0.37 5.47 5.64
C PHE A 55 1.08 6.42 4.68
N LEU A 56 0.39 6.86 3.64
CA LEU A 56 0.96 7.78 2.64
C LEU A 56 1.31 9.13 3.26
N THR A 57 0.44 9.67 4.11
CA THR A 57 0.66 10.95 4.82
C THR A 57 1.88 10.87 5.73
N ILE A 58 2.00 9.81 6.53
CA ILE A 58 3.16 9.61 7.42
C ILE A 58 4.44 9.44 6.59
N SER A 59 4.38 8.69 5.50
CA SER A 59 5.52 8.50 4.61
C SER A 59 5.93 9.82 3.98
N GLY A 60 4.98 10.60 3.44
CA GLY A 60 5.24 11.93 2.88
C GLY A 60 5.86 12.89 3.89
N PHE A 61 5.37 12.90 5.13
CA PHE A 61 5.95 13.72 6.21
C PHE A 61 7.43 13.39 6.47
N PHE A 62 7.78 12.10 6.55
CA PHE A 62 9.17 11.71 6.76
C PHE A 62 10.07 12.04 5.58
N TYR A 63 9.57 11.93 4.35
CA TYR A 63 10.31 12.31 3.15
C TYR A 63 10.56 13.79 3.06
N TYR A 64 9.52 14.60 3.30
CA TYR A 64 9.66 16.05 3.35
C TYR A 64 10.71 16.47 4.38
N LYS A 65 10.64 15.90 5.60
CA LYS A 65 11.60 16.17 6.66
C LYS A 65 13.03 15.78 6.29
N ALA A 66 13.22 14.65 5.60
CA ALA A 66 14.52 14.21 5.11
C ALA A 66 15.04 15.15 4.00
N GLY A 67 14.18 15.61 3.10
CA GLY A 67 14.53 16.57 2.04
C GLY A 67 14.89 17.96 2.55
N MET A 68 14.24 18.43 3.62
CA MET A 68 14.56 19.71 4.27
C MET A 68 15.93 19.72 4.98
N SER A 69 16.46 18.56 5.36
CA SER A 69 17.73 18.43 6.10
C SER A 69 18.97 18.44 5.21
N LYS A 70 19.03 19.26 4.15
CA LYS A 70 20.20 19.47 3.25
C LYS A 70 20.79 18.23 2.56
N ALA A 71 20.15 17.09 2.63
CA ALA A 71 20.71 15.81 2.20
C ALA A 71 19.94 15.24 0.99
N LEU A 72 19.56 16.08 0.04
CA LEU A 72 18.93 15.64 -1.20
C LEU A 72 19.85 14.78 -2.08
N ASP A 73 21.18 14.85 -1.85
CA ASP A 73 22.13 14.25 -2.77
C ASP A 73 22.28 12.73 -2.57
N PHE A 74 23.04 12.32 -1.60
CA PHE A 74 23.42 10.91 -1.46
C PHE A 74 22.57 10.13 -0.45
N HIS A 75 22.22 10.75 0.66
CA HIS A 75 21.50 10.09 1.75
C HIS A 75 20.04 9.74 1.42
N TYR A 76 19.40 10.52 0.55
CA TYR A 76 18.04 10.22 0.10
C TYR A 76 18.01 8.94 -0.75
N MET A 77 18.89 8.83 -1.73
CA MET A 77 18.99 7.66 -2.60
C MET A 77 19.38 6.41 -1.84
N GLU A 78 20.26 6.53 -0.86
CA GLU A 78 20.62 5.43 0.03
C GLU A 78 19.43 4.98 0.90
N GLY A 79 18.66 5.92 1.43
CA GLY A 79 17.42 5.64 2.17
C GLY A 79 16.37 4.94 1.32
N LEU A 80 16.18 5.40 0.08
CA LEU A 80 15.30 4.79 -0.93
C LEU A 80 15.73 3.35 -1.23
N LYS A 81 17.02 3.14 -1.52
CA LYS A 81 17.58 1.81 -1.77
C LYS A 81 17.34 0.87 -0.59
N LYS A 82 17.63 1.29 0.63
CA LYS A 82 17.40 0.50 1.85
C LYS A 82 15.92 0.14 2.01
N LYS A 83 15.01 1.05 1.70
CA LYS A 83 13.56 0.79 1.78
C LYS A 83 13.11 -0.20 0.72
N ILE A 84 13.55 -0.04 -0.52
CA ILE A 84 13.22 -0.99 -1.60
C ILE A 84 13.74 -2.38 -1.26
N ILE A 85 14.99 -2.51 -0.84
CA ILE A 85 15.59 -3.80 -0.45
C ILE A 85 14.81 -4.47 0.69
N ARG A 86 14.21 -3.70 1.59
CA ARG A 86 13.40 -4.24 2.68
C ARG A 86 12.00 -4.65 2.24
N ILE A 87 11.37 -3.90 1.35
CA ILE A 87 9.97 -4.13 0.91
C ILE A 87 9.90 -5.19 -0.18
N TYR A 88 10.85 -5.18 -1.10
CA TYR A 88 10.79 -5.99 -2.31
C TYR A 88 10.76 -7.51 -2.06
N PRO A 89 11.54 -8.09 -1.14
CA PRO A 89 11.44 -9.52 -0.84
C PRO A 89 10.07 -9.93 -0.31
N GLN A 90 9.48 -9.11 0.57
CA GLN A 90 8.14 -9.35 1.11
C GLN A 90 7.08 -9.29 0.00
N TYR A 91 7.18 -8.29 -0.86
CA TYR A 91 6.32 -8.16 -2.05
C TYR A 91 6.40 -9.39 -2.95
N LEU A 92 7.61 -9.86 -3.28
CA LEU A 92 7.78 -11.06 -4.12
C LEU A 92 7.17 -12.31 -3.48
N ILE A 93 7.36 -12.50 -2.18
CA ILE A 93 6.78 -13.63 -1.46
C ILE A 93 5.24 -13.57 -1.55
N CYS A 94 4.62 -12.40 -1.31
CA CYS A 94 3.18 -12.23 -1.40
C CYS A 94 2.66 -12.53 -2.82
N ILE A 95 3.31 -12.02 -3.86
CA ILE A 95 2.92 -12.26 -5.25
C ILE A 95 3.04 -13.74 -5.62
N ILE A 96 4.12 -14.41 -5.23
CA ILE A 96 4.32 -15.84 -5.51
C ILE A 96 3.29 -16.69 -4.76
N VAL A 97 3.11 -16.45 -3.47
CA VAL A 97 2.12 -17.17 -2.65
C VAL A 97 0.71 -16.90 -3.17
N GLY A 98 0.37 -15.65 -3.49
CA GLY A 98 -0.92 -15.28 -4.08
C GLY A 98 -1.18 -16.01 -5.41
N ALA A 99 -0.19 -16.08 -6.30
CA ALA A 99 -0.32 -16.79 -7.56
C ALA A 99 -0.51 -18.31 -7.37
N VAL A 100 0.22 -18.92 -6.42
CA VAL A 100 0.06 -20.34 -6.08
C VAL A 100 -1.34 -20.60 -5.52
N LEU A 101 -1.80 -19.80 -4.56
CA LEU A 101 -3.13 -19.91 -3.99
C LEU A 101 -4.22 -19.70 -5.03
N CYS A 102 -4.08 -18.70 -5.90
CA CYS A 102 -5.00 -18.47 -7.00
C CYS A 102 -5.12 -19.70 -7.90
N ASN A 103 -3.98 -20.28 -8.33
CA ASN A 103 -3.98 -21.46 -9.20
C ASN A 103 -4.57 -22.69 -8.52
N ILE A 104 -4.44 -22.83 -7.19
CA ILE A 104 -5.07 -23.95 -6.46
C ILE A 104 -6.57 -23.70 -6.32
N LEU A 105 -6.97 -22.50 -5.91
CA LEU A 105 -8.35 -22.17 -5.56
C LEU A 105 -9.26 -21.99 -6.77
N CYS A 106 -8.73 -21.59 -7.93
CA CYS A 106 -9.49 -21.51 -9.17
C CYS A 106 -10.12 -22.85 -9.60
N PHE A 107 -9.53 -23.97 -9.16
CA PHE A 107 -10.08 -25.33 -9.44
C PHE A 107 -11.01 -25.83 -8.35
N CYS A 108 -11.15 -25.11 -7.23
CA CYS A 108 -12.06 -25.48 -6.15
C CYS A 108 -13.44 -24.91 -6.44
N SER A 109 -14.46 -25.77 -6.48
CA SER A 109 -15.86 -25.32 -6.50
C SER A 109 -16.24 -24.83 -5.12
N TYR A 110 -16.44 -23.54 -4.96
CA TYR A 110 -16.99 -22.95 -3.72
C TYR A 110 -18.31 -22.22 -4.03
N SER A 111 -19.15 -22.15 -3.02
CA SER A 111 -20.43 -21.47 -3.14
C SER A 111 -20.23 -19.97 -3.36
N GLU A 112 -20.65 -19.46 -4.50
CA GLU A 112 -20.56 -18.04 -4.84
C GLU A 112 -21.35 -17.16 -3.87
N ASP A 113 -22.34 -17.71 -3.18
CA ASP A 113 -23.20 -16.99 -2.23
C ASP A 113 -22.46 -16.55 -0.96
N LEU A 114 -21.33 -17.17 -0.64
CA LEU A 114 -20.52 -16.83 0.54
C LEU A 114 -19.68 -15.56 0.34
N PHE A 115 -19.44 -15.16 -0.90
CA PHE A 115 -18.51 -14.09 -1.24
C PHE A 115 -19.25 -12.83 -1.70
N THR A 116 -18.70 -11.66 -1.36
CA THR A 116 -19.22 -10.37 -1.84
C THR A 116 -18.96 -10.22 -3.35
N SER A 117 -19.68 -9.30 -4.00
CA SER A 117 -19.44 -8.96 -5.40
C SER A 117 -17.99 -8.49 -5.64
N TRP A 118 -17.40 -7.79 -4.68
CA TRP A 118 -16.02 -7.33 -4.73
C TRP A 118 -15.03 -8.52 -4.71
N SER A 119 -15.15 -9.44 -3.78
CA SER A 119 -14.23 -10.59 -3.68
C SER A 119 -14.34 -11.56 -4.84
N ARG A 120 -15.50 -11.65 -5.50
CA ARG A 120 -15.70 -12.48 -6.70
C ARG A 120 -14.99 -11.95 -7.95
N THR A 121 -14.51 -10.72 -7.93
CA THR A 121 -13.73 -10.17 -9.06
C THR A 121 -12.29 -10.67 -9.08
N PHE A 122 -11.81 -11.22 -7.95
CA PHE A 122 -10.45 -11.72 -7.82
C PHE A 122 -10.39 -13.21 -8.08
N TRP A 123 -9.25 -13.67 -8.59
CA TRP A 123 -8.91 -15.08 -8.78
C TRP A 123 -9.94 -15.87 -9.61
N THR A 124 -10.49 -15.22 -10.61
CA THR A 124 -11.49 -15.85 -11.51
C THR A 124 -10.85 -16.78 -12.54
N GLN A 125 -9.55 -16.66 -12.78
CA GLN A 125 -8.79 -17.45 -13.74
C GLN A 125 -7.40 -17.79 -13.19
N PRO A 126 -6.82 -18.92 -13.61
CA PRO A 126 -5.46 -19.28 -13.23
C PRO A 126 -4.45 -18.22 -13.70
N ILE A 127 -3.47 -17.93 -12.87
CA ILE A 127 -2.40 -17.00 -13.18
C ILE A 127 -1.33 -17.71 -14.02
N SER A 128 -1.05 -17.20 -15.21
CA SER A 128 0.03 -17.70 -16.06
C SER A 128 1.39 -17.20 -15.58
N ILE A 129 2.46 -17.91 -15.94
CA ILE A 129 3.84 -17.52 -15.61
C ILE A 129 4.18 -16.15 -16.17
N ILE A 130 3.69 -15.81 -17.36
CA ILE A 130 3.90 -14.49 -17.98
C ILE A 130 3.25 -13.38 -17.14
N GLN A 131 2.03 -13.60 -16.68
CA GLN A 131 1.33 -12.66 -15.80
C GLN A 131 2.07 -12.49 -14.46
N LEU A 132 2.55 -13.59 -13.87
CA LEU A 132 3.36 -13.52 -12.64
C LEU A 132 4.63 -12.69 -12.85
N ILE A 133 5.39 -12.95 -13.93
CA ILE A 133 6.61 -12.21 -14.25
C ILE A 133 6.30 -10.73 -14.50
N SER A 134 5.19 -10.39 -15.14
CA SER A 134 4.78 -8.99 -15.40
C SER A 134 4.47 -8.21 -14.13
N GLN A 135 4.12 -8.89 -13.04
CA GLN A 135 3.87 -8.27 -11.72
C GLN A 135 5.13 -8.13 -10.87
N MET A 136 6.22 -8.85 -11.17
CA MET A 136 7.45 -8.79 -10.38
C MET A 136 8.07 -7.37 -10.30
N PRO A 137 8.10 -6.55 -11.38
CA PRO A 137 8.60 -5.19 -11.28
C PRO A 137 7.63 -4.28 -10.50
N ILE A 138 7.90 -4.05 -9.22
CA ILE A 138 7.08 -3.22 -8.32
C ILE A 138 6.83 -1.78 -8.85
N PHE A 139 7.64 -1.29 -9.79
CA PHE A 139 7.49 0.05 -10.37
C PHE A 139 6.48 0.11 -11.51
N VAL A 140 6.29 -0.99 -12.23
CA VAL A 140 5.56 -1.06 -13.51
C VAL A 140 4.29 -1.92 -13.39
N GLY A 141 4.07 -2.57 -12.24
CA GLY A 141 2.94 -3.47 -12.01
C GLY A 141 1.66 -2.94 -12.68
N LEU A 142 1.27 -3.58 -13.79
CA LEU A 142 0.22 -3.08 -14.68
C LEU A 142 -1.17 -3.33 -14.11
N ASN A 143 -1.31 -4.34 -13.26
CA ASN A 143 -2.60 -4.73 -12.70
C ASN A 143 -2.43 -5.33 -11.29
N PRO A 144 -2.32 -4.49 -10.24
CA PRO A 144 -2.04 -4.96 -8.87
C PRO A 144 -3.14 -5.88 -8.34
N ASP A 145 -4.37 -5.71 -8.83
CA ASP A 145 -5.53 -6.49 -8.36
C ASP A 145 -5.55 -7.92 -8.89
N LEU A 146 -4.68 -8.26 -9.84
CA LEU A 146 -4.69 -9.55 -10.49
C LEU A 146 -4.30 -10.71 -9.54
N ILE A 147 -3.30 -10.49 -8.71
CA ILE A 147 -2.72 -11.54 -7.84
C ILE A 147 -3.00 -11.25 -6.38
N ASP A 148 -2.71 -10.04 -5.93
CA ASP A 148 -2.84 -9.62 -4.53
C ASP A 148 -3.43 -8.22 -4.46
N PRO A 149 -4.79 -8.10 -4.34
CA PRO A 149 -5.47 -6.82 -4.33
C PRO A 149 -4.92 -5.81 -3.32
N PRO A 150 -4.57 -6.17 -2.08
CA PRO A 150 -4.00 -5.25 -1.11
C PRO A 150 -2.70 -4.56 -1.54
N VAL A 151 -1.99 -5.08 -2.54
CA VAL A 151 -0.67 -4.58 -2.97
C VAL A 151 -0.74 -3.23 -3.70
N TRP A 152 -1.92 -2.82 -4.18
CA TRP A 152 -2.07 -1.57 -4.93
C TRP A 152 -1.47 -0.35 -4.22
N TYR A 153 -1.63 -0.23 -2.89
CA TYR A 153 -1.12 0.90 -2.13
C TYR A 153 0.43 0.94 -2.11
N LEU A 154 1.06 -0.22 -2.12
CA LEU A 154 2.52 -0.34 -2.12
C LEU A 154 3.13 0.24 -3.40
N LEU A 155 2.46 0.05 -4.54
CA LEU A 155 2.84 0.65 -5.81
C LEU A 155 2.79 2.18 -5.74
N TYR A 156 1.74 2.75 -5.15
CA TYR A 156 1.64 4.20 -4.96
C TYR A 156 2.68 4.71 -3.96
N GLU A 157 2.94 3.98 -2.89
CA GLU A 157 4.00 4.33 -1.94
C GLU A 157 5.37 4.36 -2.62
N VAL A 158 5.69 3.36 -3.41
CA VAL A 158 6.95 3.31 -4.16
C VAL A 158 7.03 4.43 -5.20
N ARG A 159 5.98 4.70 -5.95
CA ARG A 159 5.93 5.81 -6.92
C ARG A 159 6.09 7.17 -6.23
N ALA A 160 5.48 7.37 -5.08
CA ALA A 160 5.61 8.60 -4.29
C ALA A 160 7.08 8.89 -3.92
N PHE A 161 7.90 7.87 -3.71
CA PHE A 161 9.34 8.06 -3.45
C PHE A 161 10.07 8.77 -4.57
N PHE A 162 9.67 8.56 -5.81
CA PHE A 162 10.29 9.22 -6.96
C PHE A 162 9.74 10.63 -7.20
N ILE A 163 8.47 10.87 -6.83
CA ILE A 163 7.80 12.14 -7.04
C ILE A 163 8.18 13.16 -5.95
N ILE A 164 8.27 12.73 -4.69
CA ILE A 164 8.50 13.63 -3.55
C ILE A 164 9.79 14.46 -3.68
N PRO A 165 10.96 13.92 -4.10
CA PRO A 165 12.16 14.75 -4.30
C PRO A 165 11.94 15.86 -5.32
N ILE A 166 11.23 15.58 -6.39
CA ILE A 166 10.92 16.56 -7.44
C ILE A 166 10.07 17.68 -6.84
N VAL A 167 9.03 17.33 -6.08
CA VAL A 167 8.16 18.30 -5.40
C VAL A 167 8.98 19.16 -4.43
N VAL A 168 9.85 18.55 -3.62
CA VAL A 168 10.70 19.29 -2.66
C VAL A 168 11.63 20.26 -3.39
N ILE A 169 12.25 19.85 -4.49
CA ILE A 169 13.11 20.73 -5.30
C ILE A 169 12.32 21.92 -5.85
N VAL A 170 11.13 21.68 -6.39
CA VAL A 170 10.25 22.72 -6.94
C VAL A 170 9.83 23.71 -5.84
N VAL A 171 9.35 23.21 -4.71
CA VAL A 171 8.91 24.04 -3.57
C VAL A 171 10.07 24.90 -3.05
N ASN A 172 11.27 24.30 -2.87
CA ASN A 172 12.43 25.04 -2.42
C ASN A 172 12.84 26.15 -3.40
N LYS A 173 12.80 25.89 -4.72
CA LYS A 173 13.09 26.92 -5.73
C LYS A 173 12.07 28.05 -5.70
N CYS A 174 10.79 27.73 -5.58
CA CYS A 174 9.71 28.74 -5.50
C CYS A 174 9.83 29.58 -4.23
N THR A 175 10.20 28.98 -3.10
CA THR A 175 10.35 29.70 -1.83
C THR A 175 11.59 30.61 -1.83
N ILE A 176 12.71 30.19 -2.43
CA ILE A 176 13.95 30.98 -2.53
C ILE A 176 13.78 32.09 -3.58
N GLY A 177 13.07 31.82 -4.68
CA GLY A 177 12.79 32.84 -5.72
C GLY A 177 11.79 33.91 -5.30
N GLY A 178 10.92 33.63 -4.31
CA GLY A 178 9.94 34.61 -3.78
C GLY A 178 10.47 35.57 -2.71
N VAL A 179 11.70 35.40 -2.25
CA VAL A 179 12.36 36.29 -1.25
C VAL A 179 13.30 37.32 -1.90
N SER A 180 13.36 37.36 -3.23
CA SER A 180 14.20 38.29 -4.01
C SER A 180 13.40 39.42 -4.64
N CYS A 181 12.33 39.91 -3.96
CA CYS A 181 11.63 41.14 -4.30
C CYS A 181 11.53 42.05 -3.10
#